data_7ac1689aa413a225f8c8fef26f59e6e1
#
_entry.id   7ac1689aa413a225f8c8fef26f59e6e1
#
_cell.length_a   1.000
_cell.length_b   1.000
_cell.length_c   1.000
_cell.angle_alpha   90.00
_cell.angle_beta   90.00
_cell.angle_gamma   90.00
#
_symmetry.space_group_name_H-M   'P 1'
#
loop_
_entity.id
_entity.type
_entity.pdbx_description
1 polymer ?
#
loop_
_entity_poly.entity_id
_entity_poly.type
_entity_poly.pdbx_seq_one_letter_code
_entity_poly.pdbx_strand_id
1 'polypeptide(L)'
;FVREERKKIFRVFPMEQAYNDSGYVSLPIENVPQEAHTNHMFVSYVFYKEKLIDGDNFIYEARVRNSKQENAVPCSDIIMYIHSDTAMHGFAMNENGYAYIKFISGENTIKGDEYNLSRFNFNSSEWHVMTIKVVNKKTTFYVDGEEVLGMDYKEPLGYANELTLRFKGCGAVDYVKVSNLDGKVVYEKNFDPDKR
;
A
#
# COMPACT_ATOMS: atom_id res chain seq x y z
N PHE A 1 -17.48 13.77 4.67
CA PHE A 1 -17.48 14.25 3.28
C PHE A 1 -16.42 13.51 2.43
N VAL A 2 -15.17 13.43 2.89
CA VAL A 2 -14.08 12.72 2.21
C VAL A 2 -14.32 11.20 2.09
N ARG A 3 -15.09 10.61 3.00
CA ARG A 3 -15.41 9.17 3.04
C ARG A 3 -16.39 8.73 1.95
N GLU A 4 -17.32 9.58 1.54
CA GLU A 4 -18.31 9.24 0.50
C GLU A 4 -17.76 9.42 -0.92
N GLU A 5 -16.92 10.41 -1.14
CA GLU A 5 -16.22 10.57 -2.42
C GLU A 5 -15.21 9.45 -2.69
N ARG A 6 -14.51 8.97 -1.65
CA ARG A 6 -13.64 7.78 -1.77
C ARG A 6 -14.41 6.51 -2.13
N LYS A 7 -15.64 6.33 -1.65
CA LYS A 7 -16.49 5.19 -2.03
C LYS A 7 -16.89 5.16 -3.50
N LYS A 8 -16.93 6.30 -4.18
CA LYS A 8 -17.30 6.38 -5.61
C LYS A 8 -16.16 5.99 -6.56
N ILE A 9 -14.92 6.13 -6.11
CA ILE A 9 -13.71 5.90 -6.94
C ILE A 9 -13.09 4.50 -6.68
N PHE A 10 -13.40 3.87 -5.54
CA PHE A 10 -12.75 2.63 -5.11
C PHE A 10 -13.80 1.57 -4.80
N ARG A 11 -13.79 0.47 -5.54
CA ARG A 11 -14.46 -0.76 -5.09
C ARG A 11 -13.53 -1.43 -4.09
N VAL A 12 -13.93 -1.41 -2.81
CA VAL A 12 -13.37 -2.25 -1.77
C VAL A 12 -14.04 -3.61 -1.94
N PHE A 13 -13.29 -4.64 -2.30
CA PHE A 13 -13.82 -5.99 -2.28
C PHE A 13 -13.90 -6.45 -0.81
N PRO A 14 -15.05 -6.99 -0.36
CA PRO A 14 -15.11 -7.69 0.91
C PRO A 14 -14.08 -8.81 0.90
N MET A 15 -13.23 -8.86 1.90
CA MET A 15 -12.15 -9.84 2.04
C MET A 15 -12.61 -11.29 1.90
N GLU A 16 -13.85 -11.57 2.31
CA GLU A 16 -14.49 -12.89 2.25
C GLU A 16 -14.63 -13.45 0.83
N GLN A 17 -14.63 -12.59 -0.19
CA GLN A 17 -14.76 -13.00 -1.59
C GLN A 17 -13.41 -13.14 -2.32
N ALA A 18 -12.32 -12.77 -1.68
CA ALA A 18 -11.00 -12.70 -2.29
C ALA A 18 -10.06 -13.83 -1.83
N TYR A 19 -10.55 -14.80 -1.06
CA TYR A 19 -9.75 -15.95 -0.64
C TYR A 19 -9.51 -16.88 -1.82
N ASN A 20 -8.22 -17.19 -2.03
CA ASN A 20 -7.85 -18.32 -2.84
C ASN A 20 -7.03 -19.30 -1.99
N ASP A 21 -7.06 -20.58 -2.35
CA ASP A 21 -6.42 -21.69 -1.61
C ASP A 21 -4.88 -21.68 -1.67
N SER A 22 -4.28 -20.66 -2.28
CA SER A 22 -2.84 -20.56 -2.55
C SER A 22 -2.03 -19.83 -1.49
N GLY A 23 -2.61 -19.53 -0.33
CA GLY A 23 -1.89 -18.88 0.76
C GLY A 23 -1.77 -17.35 0.65
N TYR A 24 -2.50 -16.70 -0.23
CA TYR A 24 -2.59 -15.25 -0.35
C TYR A 24 -4.00 -14.81 -0.77
N VAL A 25 -4.34 -13.54 -0.53
CA VAL A 25 -5.56 -12.96 -1.09
C VAL A 25 -5.27 -12.40 -2.48
N SER A 26 -6.04 -12.81 -3.46
CA SER A 26 -6.03 -12.26 -4.82
C SER A 26 -7.19 -11.27 -4.98
N LEU A 27 -6.92 -10.16 -5.66
CA LEU A 27 -7.86 -9.10 -5.97
C LEU A 27 -8.03 -9.03 -7.50
N PRO A 28 -8.79 -9.96 -8.10
CA PRO A 28 -8.87 -10.08 -9.55
C PRO A 28 -9.74 -8.99 -10.16
N ILE A 29 -9.29 -8.45 -11.28
CA ILE A 29 -10.02 -7.43 -12.05
C ILE A 29 -11.20 -8.01 -12.83
N GLU A 30 -11.19 -9.30 -13.15
CA GLU A 30 -12.26 -10.00 -13.86
C GLU A 30 -13.61 -9.96 -13.12
N ASN A 31 -13.60 -9.79 -11.81
CA ASN A 31 -14.82 -9.64 -11.02
C ASN A 31 -15.42 -8.22 -11.09
N VAL A 32 -14.79 -7.31 -11.85
CA VAL A 32 -15.26 -5.96 -12.08
C VAL A 32 -15.91 -5.90 -13.45
N PRO A 33 -17.15 -5.37 -13.59
CA PRO A 33 -17.80 -5.22 -14.88
C PRO A 33 -16.90 -4.50 -15.88
N GLN A 34 -16.86 -4.98 -17.13
CA GLN A 34 -15.95 -4.47 -18.16
C GLN A 34 -16.15 -2.97 -18.43
N GLU A 35 -17.36 -2.46 -18.33
CA GLU A 35 -17.70 -1.05 -18.45
C GLU A 35 -17.11 -0.18 -17.33
N ALA A 36 -16.70 -0.78 -16.22
CA ALA A 36 -15.99 -0.11 -15.13
C ALA A 36 -14.47 -0.15 -15.27
N HIS A 37 -13.94 -0.85 -16.29
CA HIS A 37 -12.52 -0.89 -16.60
C HIS A 37 -12.09 0.44 -17.22
N THR A 38 -11.47 1.30 -16.44
CA THR A 38 -10.89 2.55 -16.89
C THR A 38 -9.39 2.57 -16.59
N ASN A 39 -8.67 3.48 -17.25
CA ASN A 39 -7.23 3.68 -16.99
C ASN A 39 -6.92 4.09 -15.55
N HIS A 40 -7.93 4.36 -14.73
CA HIS A 40 -7.80 4.79 -13.33
C HIS A 40 -8.42 3.82 -12.33
N MET A 41 -8.74 2.59 -12.77
CA MET A 41 -9.34 1.62 -11.87
C MET A 41 -8.30 1.03 -10.93
N PHE A 42 -8.65 1.02 -9.64
CA PHE A 42 -7.85 0.43 -8.58
C PHE A 42 -8.67 -0.60 -7.80
N VAL A 43 -8.03 -1.68 -7.45
CA VAL A 43 -8.51 -2.62 -6.44
C VAL A 43 -7.77 -2.33 -5.14
N SER A 44 -8.45 -2.35 -4.01
CA SER A 44 -7.86 -1.96 -2.73
C SER A 44 -8.16 -2.95 -1.63
N TYR A 45 -7.13 -3.28 -0.85
CA TYR A 45 -7.25 -3.85 0.48
C TYR A 45 -7.23 -2.70 1.49
N VAL A 46 -8.25 -2.61 2.34
CA VAL A 46 -8.36 -1.57 3.37
C VAL A 46 -8.67 -2.20 4.72
N PHE A 47 -7.91 -1.82 5.74
CA PHE A 47 -8.16 -2.17 7.13
C PHE A 47 -8.23 -0.89 7.96
N TYR A 48 -9.27 -0.77 8.78
CA TYR A 48 -9.47 0.35 9.69
C TYR A 48 -9.59 -0.13 11.13
N LYS A 49 -8.84 0.52 12.01
CA LYS A 49 -8.99 0.39 13.47
C LYS A 49 -8.65 1.72 14.12
N GLU A 50 -9.58 2.25 14.89
CA GLU A 50 -9.33 3.47 15.65
C GLU A 50 -8.13 3.31 16.59
N LYS A 51 -7.21 4.31 16.55
CA LYS A 51 -5.98 4.33 17.36
C LYS A 51 -5.16 3.04 17.23
N LEU A 52 -4.97 2.58 16.02
CA LEU A 52 -4.23 1.35 15.73
C LEU A 52 -2.82 1.37 16.33
N ILE A 53 -2.07 2.46 16.09
CA ILE A 53 -0.70 2.65 16.58
C ILE A 53 -0.35 4.14 16.62
N ASP A 54 0.69 4.52 17.39
CA ASP A 54 1.30 5.85 17.35
C ASP A 54 1.80 6.15 15.93
N GLY A 55 1.29 7.23 15.33
CA GLY A 55 1.59 7.61 13.95
C GLY A 55 3.03 8.11 13.73
N ASP A 56 3.75 8.43 14.81
CA ASP A 56 5.14 8.90 14.75
C ASP A 56 6.17 7.78 15.05
N ASN A 57 5.71 6.55 15.44
CA ASN A 57 6.60 5.45 15.83
C ASN A 57 5.99 4.07 15.50
N PHE A 58 6.22 3.57 14.29
CA PHE A 58 5.71 2.28 13.86
C PHE A 58 6.50 1.65 12.70
N ILE A 59 6.20 0.39 12.44
CA ILE A 59 6.60 -0.33 11.22
C ILE A 59 5.33 -0.92 10.60
N TYR A 60 5.05 -0.58 9.35
CA TYR A 60 4.00 -1.17 8.53
C TYR A 60 4.64 -1.93 7.37
N GLU A 61 4.36 -3.22 7.27
CA GLU A 61 4.94 -4.14 6.30
C GLU A 61 3.84 -4.92 5.59
N ALA A 62 3.99 -5.12 4.29
CA ALA A 62 3.11 -5.99 3.51
C ALA A 62 3.89 -6.69 2.41
N ARG A 63 3.62 -7.97 2.18
CA ARG A 63 4.13 -8.72 1.04
C ARG A 63 3.08 -8.76 -0.05
N VAL A 64 3.41 -8.20 -1.19
CA VAL A 64 2.47 -7.87 -2.26
C VAL A 64 3.04 -8.18 -3.64
N ARG A 65 2.17 -8.39 -4.61
CA ARG A 65 2.51 -8.35 -6.04
C ARG A 65 1.32 -7.82 -6.83
N ASN A 66 1.58 -7.35 -8.05
CA ASN A 66 0.54 -7.05 -9.02
C ASN A 66 0.66 -8.04 -10.19
N SER A 67 -0.39 -8.73 -10.55
CA SER A 67 -0.36 -9.65 -11.68
C SER A 67 -0.73 -8.91 -12.97
N LYS A 68 0.09 -9.11 -14.01
CA LYS A 68 -0.28 -8.71 -15.37
C LYS A 68 -1.33 -9.68 -15.88
N GLN A 69 -2.53 -9.19 -16.17
CA GLN A 69 -3.49 -9.90 -17.00
C GLN A 69 -3.40 -9.37 -18.43
N GLU A 70 -3.75 -10.24 -19.41
CA GLU A 70 -3.64 -9.95 -20.85
C GLU A 70 -4.36 -8.68 -21.31
N ASN A 71 -5.29 -8.16 -20.54
CA ASN A 71 -6.03 -6.91 -20.79
C ASN A 71 -5.84 -5.87 -19.68
N ALA A 72 -4.85 -6.04 -18.79
CA ALA A 72 -4.57 -5.07 -17.76
C ALA A 72 -4.00 -3.80 -18.38
N VAL A 73 -4.45 -2.67 -17.84
CA VAL A 73 -3.96 -1.35 -18.22
C VAL A 73 -2.44 -1.30 -18.07
N PRO A 74 -1.69 -0.77 -19.04
CA PRO A 74 -0.26 -0.52 -18.87
C PRO A 74 -0.02 0.35 -17.62
N CYS A 75 0.99 0.03 -16.84
CA CYS A 75 1.34 0.60 -15.54
C CYS A 75 0.67 -0.14 -14.37
N SER A 76 1.32 -1.20 -13.94
CA SER A 76 0.92 -1.98 -12.77
C SER A 76 1.45 -1.33 -11.51
N ASP A 77 0.68 -0.40 -10.92
CA ASP A 77 1.09 0.26 -9.69
C ASP A 77 0.68 -0.56 -8.46
N ILE A 78 1.57 -0.61 -7.48
CA ILE A 78 1.28 -1.03 -6.12
C ILE A 78 1.50 0.17 -5.21
N ILE A 79 0.48 0.57 -4.49
CA ILE A 79 0.52 1.75 -3.63
C ILE A 79 0.20 1.33 -2.21
N MET A 80 1.07 1.69 -1.28
CA MET A 80 0.96 1.40 0.14
C MET A 80 0.78 2.70 0.92
N TYR A 81 -0.31 2.80 1.70
CA TYR A 81 -0.60 3.95 2.55
C TYR A 81 -0.95 3.52 3.98
N ILE A 82 -0.59 4.36 4.92
CA ILE A 82 -1.13 4.37 6.27
C ILE A 82 -1.62 5.78 6.59
N HIS A 83 -2.90 5.88 6.95
CA HIS A 83 -3.54 7.15 7.28
C HIS A 83 -3.57 7.33 8.80
N SER A 84 -3.26 8.53 9.22
CA SER A 84 -3.37 8.99 10.60
C SER A 84 -4.50 10.02 10.75
N ASP A 85 -4.63 10.59 11.95
CA ASP A 85 -5.66 11.59 12.25
C ASP A 85 -5.54 12.84 11.37
N THR A 86 -4.32 13.26 11.04
CA THR A 86 -4.03 14.54 10.38
C THR A 86 -3.44 14.40 8.99
N ALA A 87 -2.72 13.32 8.72
CA ALA A 87 -2.00 13.13 7.45
C ALA A 87 -1.81 11.65 7.12
N MET A 88 -0.87 11.34 6.24
CA MET A 88 -0.55 9.95 5.86
C MET A 88 0.92 9.78 5.55
N HIS A 89 1.37 8.52 5.61
CA HIS A 89 2.58 8.05 4.97
C HIS A 89 2.24 7.11 3.84
N GLY A 90 3.02 7.15 2.78
CA GLY A 90 2.81 6.23 1.67
C GLY A 90 3.79 6.35 0.54
N PHE A 91 3.88 5.30 -0.24
CA PHE A 91 4.65 5.28 -1.47
C PHE A 91 4.10 4.28 -2.48
N ALA A 92 4.55 4.40 -3.71
CA ALA A 92 4.17 3.53 -4.81
C ALA A 92 5.38 2.80 -5.39
N MET A 93 5.17 1.54 -5.79
CA MET A 93 6.00 0.83 -6.74
C MET A 93 5.35 0.93 -8.12
N ASN A 94 6.14 1.22 -9.15
CA ASN A 94 5.65 1.32 -10.52
C ASN A 94 6.62 0.66 -11.50
N GLU A 95 6.09 -0.11 -12.44
CA GLU A 95 6.91 -0.87 -13.38
C GLU A 95 7.51 -0.02 -14.52
N ASN A 96 6.84 1.06 -14.95
CA ASN A 96 7.21 1.77 -16.18
C ASN A 96 7.19 3.28 -16.09
N GLY A 97 6.93 3.87 -14.94
CA GLY A 97 6.68 5.29 -14.92
C GLY A 97 6.98 5.98 -13.60
N TYR A 98 8.22 6.28 -13.40
CA TYR A 98 8.68 7.05 -12.25
C TYR A 98 8.00 8.44 -12.14
N ALA A 99 7.50 9.03 -13.22
CA ALA A 99 6.88 10.36 -13.21
C ALA A 99 5.65 10.47 -12.30
N TYR A 100 4.95 9.36 -12.07
CA TYR A 100 3.75 9.33 -11.23
C TYR A 100 3.97 8.75 -9.84
N ILE A 101 5.18 8.28 -9.54
CA ILE A 101 5.52 7.79 -8.21
C ILE A 101 5.51 8.96 -7.23
N LYS A 102 4.88 8.76 -6.08
CA LYS A 102 4.85 9.71 -4.98
C LYS A 102 5.29 9.03 -3.70
N PHE A 103 6.14 9.72 -2.96
CA PHE A 103 6.45 9.41 -1.57
C PHE A 103 5.81 10.47 -0.70
N ILE A 104 5.03 10.08 0.26
CA ILE A 104 4.29 10.98 1.15
C ILE A 104 4.71 10.69 2.59
N SER A 105 5.06 11.72 3.32
CA SER A 105 5.44 11.65 4.72
C SER A 105 4.94 12.90 5.44
N GLY A 106 3.83 12.76 6.17
CA GLY A 106 3.17 13.89 6.81
C GLY A 106 2.77 14.96 5.80
N GLU A 107 3.26 16.17 6.01
CA GLU A 107 3.05 17.32 5.12
C GLU A 107 3.92 17.31 3.85
N ASN A 108 4.93 16.43 3.80
CA ASN A 108 5.90 16.41 2.70
C ASN A 108 5.53 15.39 1.62
N THR A 109 5.73 15.79 0.37
CA THR A 109 5.54 14.92 -0.81
C THR A 109 6.72 15.09 -1.75
N ILE A 110 7.31 13.96 -2.18
CA ILE A 110 8.28 13.87 -3.25
C ILE A 110 7.63 13.20 -4.44
N LYS A 111 7.75 13.80 -5.63
CA LYS A 111 7.22 13.25 -6.89
C LYS A 111 8.36 12.83 -7.82
N GLY A 112 8.07 11.83 -8.64
CA GLY A 112 9.07 11.26 -9.54
C GLY A 112 9.56 12.19 -10.65
N ASP A 113 8.79 13.21 -11.00
CA ASP A 113 9.18 14.25 -11.96
C ASP A 113 10.18 15.27 -11.36
N GLU A 114 10.25 15.36 -10.03
CA GLU A 114 11.16 16.25 -9.31
C GLU A 114 12.49 15.56 -8.93
N TYR A 115 12.51 14.21 -8.93
CA TYR A 115 13.64 13.39 -8.49
C TYR A 115 13.86 12.21 -9.43
N ASN A 116 15.11 11.80 -9.61
CA ASN A 116 15.41 10.55 -10.32
C ASN A 116 15.05 9.33 -9.48
N LEU A 117 13.83 8.85 -9.65
CA LEU A 117 13.31 7.66 -8.97
C LEU A 117 13.42 6.38 -9.82
N SER A 118 14.23 6.40 -10.89
CA SER A 118 14.39 5.24 -11.80
C SER A 118 14.87 3.96 -11.10
N ARG A 119 15.60 4.10 -9.99
CA ARG A 119 16.03 2.96 -9.15
C ARG A 119 14.87 2.23 -8.46
N PHE A 120 13.67 2.79 -8.49
CA PHE A 120 12.44 2.20 -7.92
C PHE A 120 11.56 1.52 -8.96
N ASN A 121 12.14 1.23 -10.12
CA ASN A 121 11.55 0.37 -11.12
C ASN A 121 11.68 -1.08 -10.69
N PHE A 122 10.65 -1.59 -10.05
CA PHE A 122 10.55 -2.99 -9.66
C PHE A 122 9.63 -3.75 -10.62
N ASN A 123 9.92 -5.04 -10.82
CA ASN A 123 9.00 -5.93 -11.50
C ASN A 123 7.80 -6.21 -10.59
N SER A 124 6.74 -5.43 -10.71
CA SER A 124 5.56 -5.54 -9.84
C SER A 124 4.84 -6.89 -9.92
N SER A 125 5.14 -7.73 -10.93
CA SER A 125 4.58 -9.08 -11.06
C SER A 125 5.28 -10.13 -10.17
N GLU A 126 6.41 -9.77 -9.58
CA GLU A 126 7.08 -10.57 -8.56
C GLU A 126 6.61 -10.19 -7.15
N TRP A 127 6.82 -11.08 -6.19
CA TRP A 127 6.52 -10.81 -4.80
C TRP A 127 7.56 -9.86 -4.20
N HIS A 128 7.09 -8.75 -3.64
CA HIS A 128 7.92 -7.78 -2.93
C HIS A 128 7.40 -7.53 -1.52
N VAL A 129 8.30 -7.23 -0.62
CA VAL A 129 8.00 -6.74 0.73
C VAL A 129 8.15 -5.23 0.74
N MET A 130 7.02 -4.52 0.82
CA MET A 130 6.99 -3.07 0.99
C MET A 130 6.95 -2.74 2.48
N THR A 131 7.76 -1.77 2.93
CA THR A 131 7.79 -1.37 4.34
C THR A 131 7.82 0.16 4.48
N ILE A 132 6.98 0.66 5.38
CA ILE A 132 7.01 2.04 5.89
C ILE A 132 7.45 1.96 7.35
N LYS A 133 8.59 2.54 7.66
CA LYS A 133 9.10 2.65 9.03
C LYS A 133 9.14 4.11 9.44
N VAL A 134 8.50 4.44 10.55
CA VAL A 134 8.50 5.78 11.12
C VAL A 134 9.16 5.74 12.49
N VAL A 135 10.13 6.62 12.69
CA VAL A 135 10.86 6.77 13.96
C VAL A 135 11.03 8.26 14.24
N ASN A 136 10.37 8.75 15.28
CA ASN A 136 10.52 10.14 15.73
C ASN A 136 10.38 11.15 14.58
N LYS A 137 9.29 11.06 13.79
CA LYS A 137 8.99 11.94 12.65
C LYS A 137 9.97 11.83 11.47
N LYS A 138 10.67 10.72 11.37
CA LYS A 138 11.42 10.34 10.19
C LYS A 138 10.77 9.09 9.59
N THR A 139 10.28 9.21 8.37
CA THR A 139 9.76 8.08 7.60
C THR A 139 10.84 7.54 6.70
N THR A 140 11.03 6.23 6.72
CA THR A 140 11.92 5.52 5.80
C THR A 140 11.10 4.45 5.07
N PHE A 141 11.21 4.45 3.76
CA PHE A 141 10.56 3.49 2.87
C PHE A 141 11.56 2.42 2.43
N TYR A 142 11.11 1.16 2.45
CA TYR A 142 11.93 0.02 2.04
C TYR A 142 11.18 -0.84 1.04
N VAL A 143 11.91 -1.49 0.13
CA VAL A 143 11.46 -2.60 -0.70
C VAL A 143 12.45 -3.73 -0.55
N ASP A 144 11.96 -4.93 -0.21
CA ASP A 144 12.76 -6.13 0.02
C ASP A 144 13.91 -5.93 1.02
N GLY A 145 13.66 -5.07 2.02
CA GLY A 145 14.64 -4.72 3.06
C GLY A 145 15.67 -3.66 2.67
N GLU A 146 15.70 -3.22 1.42
CA GLU A 146 16.59 -2.15 0.96
C GLU A 146 15.92 -0.78 1.15
N GLU A 147 16.66 0.17 1.72
CA GLU A 147 16.18 1.53 1.89
C GLU A 147 16.04 2.23 0.53
N VAL A 148 14.83 2.70 0.27
CA VAL A 148 14.47 3.39 -0.96
C VAL A 148 14.61 4.89 -0.82
N LEU A 149 14.02 5.46 0.24
CA LEU A 149 13.98 6.89 0.51
C LEU A 149 13.71 7.15 1.99
N GLY A 150 14.38 8.17 2.55
CA GLY A 150 14.07 8.72 3.87
C GLY A 150 13.52 10.14 3.75
N MET A 151 12.50 10.47 4.56
CA MET A 151 11.87 11.79 4.61
C MET A 151 11.58 12.18 6.05
N ASP A 152 11.94 13.42 6.43
CA ASP A 152 11.54 13.98 7.71
C ASP A 152 10.22 14.78 7.55
N TYR A 153 9.45 14.89 8.64
CA TYR A 153 8.26 15.75 8.74
C TYR A 153 8.21 16.43 10.11
N LYS A 154 7.35 17.45 10.28
CA LYS A 154 7.39 18.33 11.46
C LYS A 154 6.20 18.10 12.39
N GLU A 155 5.00 18.04 11.82
CA GLU A 155 3.78 18.00 12.62
C GLU A 155 3.47 16.59 13.11
N PRO A 156 3.17 16.39 14.41
CA PRO A 156 2.77 15.10 14.93
C PRO A 156 1.54 14.57 14.20
N LEU A 157 1.52 13.28 13.88
CA LEU A 157 0.44 12.69 13.10
C LEU A 157 -0.69 12.08 13.96
N GLY A 158 -0.53 12.05 15.27
CA GLY A 158 -1.50 11.43 16.16
C GLY A 158 -1.48 9.91 16.04
N TYR A 159 -2.65 9.29 15.91
CA TYR A 159 -2.73 7.85 15.74
C TYR A 159 -2.92 7.46 14.27
N ALA A 160 -2.20 6.44 13.86
CA ALA A 160 -2.50 5.77 12.60
C ALA A 160 -3.76 4.89 12.77
N ASN A 161 -4.66 4.95 11.79
CA ASN A 161 -6.01 4.38 11.89
C ASN A 161 -6.39 3.49 10.70
N GLU A 162 -5.84 3.73 9.52
CA GLU A 162 -6.23 3.02 8.30
C GLU A 162 -5.01 2.59 7.50
N LEU A 163 -4.96 1.31 7.17
CA LEU A 163 -3.99 0.73 6.25
C LEU A 163 -4.66 0.56 4.89
N THR A 164 -3.95 0.94 3.83
CA THR A 164 -4.44 0.77 2.46
C THR A 164 -3.34 0.23 1.56
N LEU A 165 -3.64 -0.87 0.87
CA LEU A 165 -2.88 -1.36 -0.27
C LEU A 165 -3.76 -1.20 -1.51
N ARG A 166 -3.27 -0.52 -2.54
CA ARG A 166 -3.98 -0.26 -3.78
C ARG A 166 -3.20 -0.81 -4.95
N PHE A 167 -3.89 -1.44 -5.85
CA PHE A 167 -3.33 -2.05 -7.04
C PHE A 167 -4.01 -1.49 -8.28
N LYS A 168 -3.24 -1.01 -9.22
CA LYS A 168 -3.73 -0.71 -10.55
C LYS A 168 -3.66 -1.99 -11.37
N GLY A 169 -4.81 -2.56 -11.69
CA GLY A 169 -4.92 -3.92 -12.24
C GLY A 169 -5.27 -4.94 -11.16
N CYS A 170 -4.72 -6.13 -11.25
CA CYS A 170 -4.95 -7.24 -10.32
C CYS A 170 -3.86 -7.30 -9.27
N GLY A 171 -4.23 -7.23 -8.00
CA GLY A 171 -3.32 -7.31 -6.90
C GLY A 171 -3.37 -8.62 -6.15
N ALA A 172 -2.31 -8.94 -5.42
CA ALA A 172 -2.29 -10.02 -4.45
C ALA A 172 -1.53 -9.61 -3.19
N VAL A 173 -2.01 -10.06 -2.05
CA VAL A 173 -1.45 -9.79 -0.72
C VAL A 173 -1.24 -11.11 -0.01
N ASP A 174 -0.01 -11.41 0.39
CA ASP A 174 0.35 -12.60 1.17
C ASP A 174 0.13 -12.33 2.68
N TYR A 175 0.71 -11.24 3.18
CA TYR A 175 0.46 -10.79 4.53
C TYR A 175 0.51 -9.26 4.67
N VAL A 176 -0.09 -8.80 5.76
CA VAL A 176 -0.03 -7.41 6.24
C VAL A 176 0.32 -7.43 7.72
N LYS A 177 1.28 -6.60 8.15
CA LYS A 177 1.72 -6.53 9.54
C LYS A 177 2.01 -5.10 9.96
N VAL A 178 1.56 -4.73 11.16
CA VAL A 178 1.92 -3.48 11.84
C VAL A 178 2.47 -3.79 13.22
N SER A 179 3.61 -3.21 13.54
CA SER A 179 4.26 -3.35 14.84
C SER A 179 4.79 -2.02 15.36
N ASN A 180 4.98 -1.94 16.68
CA ASN A 180 5.77 -0.86 17.27
C ASN A 180 7.27 -1.10 17.03
N LEU A 181 8.08 -0.14 17.44
CA LEU A 181 9.55 -0.20 17.24
C LEU A 181 10.22 -1.28 18.09
N ASP A 182 9.59 -1.75 19.18
CA ASP A 182 10.06 -2.86 20.02
C ASP A 182 9.73 -4.24 19.44
N GLY A 183 9.09 -4.26 18.25
CA GLY A 183 8.71 -5.48 17.58
C GLY A 183 7.38 -6.08 18.03
N LYS A 184 6.63 -5.43 18.95
CA LYS A 184 5.30 -5.88 19.34
C LYS A 184 4.31 -5.66 18.20
N VAL A 185 3.75 -6.75 17.69
CA VAL A 185 2.73 -6.72 16.64
C VAL A 185 1.40 -6.22 17.22
N VAL A 186 0.82 -5.20 16.59
CA VAL A 186 -0.50 -4.63 16.94
C VAL A 186 -1.59 -5.01 15.96
N TYR A 187 -1.20 -5.37 14.75
CA TYR A 187 -2.05 -5.94 13.71
C TYR A 187 -1.24 -6.87 12.81
N GLU A 188 -1.79 -8.04 12.56
CA GLU A 188 -1.27 -8.98 11.58
C GLU A 188 -2.42 -9.71 10.90
N LYS A 189 -2.34 -9.82 9.59
CA LYS A 189 -3.19 -10.68 8.79
C LYS A 189 -2.29 -11.46 7.85
N ASN A 190 -2.25 -12.76 8.06
CA ASN A 190 -1.60 -13.72 7.19
C ASN A 190 -2.69 -14.47 6.42
N PHE A 191 -2.54 -14.56 5.11
CA PHE A 191 -3.50 -15.22 4.22
C PHE A 191 -3.09 -16.66 3.90
N ASP A 192 -1.91 -17.10 4.36
CA ASP A 192 -1.46 -18.48 4.29
C ASP A 192 -2.31 -19.35 5.22
N PRO A 193 -3.07 -20.33 4.71
CA PRO A 193 -3.92 -21.21 5.53
C PRO A 193 -3.12 -22.04 6.54
N ASP A 194 -1.86 -22.36 6.24
CA ASP A 194 -0.99 -23.18 7.09
C ASP A 194 -0.37 -22.38 8.26
N LYS A 195 -0.53 -21.06 8.26
CA LYS A 195 -0.01 -20.14 9.29
C LYS A 195 -1.09 -19.43 10.10
N ARG A 196 -2.31 -19.92 10.07
CA ARG A 196 -3.44 -19.37 10.83
C ARG A 196 -3.50 -19.91 12.24
#